data_f2552ec5de1a831ad258158c95772e90
#
_entry.id   f2552ec5de1a831ad258158c95772e90
#
_cell.length_a   1.000
_cell.length_b   1.000
_cell.length_c   1.000
_cell.angle_alpha   90.00
_cell.angle_beta   90.00
_cell.angle_gamma   90.00
#
_symmetry.space_group_name_H-M   'P 1'
#
loop_
_entity.id
_entity.type
_entity.pdbx_description
1 polymer ?
#
loop_
_entity_poly.entity_id
_entity_poly.type
_entity_poly.pdbx_seq_one_letter_code
_entity_poly.pdbx_strand_id
1 'polypeptide(L)'
;LGNLYITKERFQDAALAFEACAKRRPDDRYAPSLQMRTVEAYQKGGFASLVLEGKQAFVERYAFGSAFWQSRTIADAPEVAAQLKTTQKDLAEYFHAKAQKEKRIEDYTAAARWYRAMLDSFPQDPEAPATRYLLGEVLFESQRYAEAAREYERTAYDYPLHAKSSAAGYAALIAYQKHEPSLTGESKSLWHRQYIESSLMFATSFPEHQDSARVLTKSDEELFALNEFDRVIEVSKQILERNPPVERGYQRTATTLLAHSLFDRQRYVEAEAAYVRAQGFLPSNDPERPAIEQRIAASIYKQAEAKKAAGDAVGAVDDFLRVGAVGPGAKVRAKAEFDAAGILITNKQWDRASQVLENFRRAYPNHQLAPEVTRNLAVAYLEMGRSTQAAGELERIAARTEESADVRREALWQAAG
;
A
#
# COMPACT_ATOMS: atom_id res chain seq x y z
N LEU A 1 -45.38 -31.65 37.34
CA LEU A 1 -45.77 -32.47 36.19
C LEU A 1 -44.58 -32.81 35.31
N GLY A 2 -43.82 -31.81 34.79
CA GLY A 2 -42.66 -32.05 33.91
C GLY A 2 -41.61 -33.02 34.51
N ASN A 3 -41.29 -32.85 35.82
CA ASN A 3 -40.34 -33.79 36.50
C ASN A 3 -40.88 -35.23 36.56
N LEU A 4 -42.19 -35.41 36.76
CA LEU A 4 -42.82 -36.74 36.73
C LEU A 4 -42.66 -37.37 35.34
N TYR A 5 -42.86 -36.61 34.28
CA TYR A 5 -42.66 -37.09 32.94
C TYR A 5 -41.21 -37.48 32.66
N ILE A 6 -40.19 -36.70 33.14
CA ILE A 6 -38.77 -37.10 33.06
C ILE A 6 -38.54 -38.43 33.74
N THR A 7 -39.04 -38.66 34.97
CA THR A 7 -38.92 -39.93 35.69
C THR A 7 -39.56 -41.13 34.97
N LYS A 8 -40.57 -40.87 34.14
CA LYS A 8 -41.25 -41.87 33.31
C LYS A 8 -40.69 -41.96 31.88
N GLU A 9 -39.56 -41.32 31.60
CA GLU A 9 -38.90 -41.24 30.28
C GLU A 9 -39.80 -40.71 29.16
N ARG A 10 -40.85 -40.00 29.53
CA ARG A 10 -41.76 -39.29 28.61
C ARG A 10 -41.19 -37.92 28.28
N PHE A 11 -40.09 -37.89 27.61
CA PHE A 11 -39.29 -36.63 27.43
C PHE A 11 -40.01 -35.57 26.65
N GLN A 12 -40.77 -35.92 25.61
CA GLN A 12 -41.56 -34.92 24.85
C GLN A 12 -42.67 -34.31 25.69
N ASP A 13 -43.39 -35.12 26.48
CA ASP A 13 -44.42 -34.58 27.37
C ASP A 13 -43.83 -33.72 28.48
N ALA A 14 -42.66 -34.09 28.98
CA ALA A 14 -41.91 -33.29 29.95
C ALA A 14 -41.52 -31.93 29.36
N ALA A 15 -40.98 -31.90 28.13
CA ALA A 15 -40.62 -30.67 27.44
C ALA A 15 -41.84 -29.74 27.23
N LEU A 16 -42.92 -30.27 26.72
CA LEU A 16 -44.19 -29.52 26.53
C LEU A 16 -44.73 -28.95 27.84
N ALA A 17 -44.65 -29.68 28.95
CA ALA A 17 -45.06 -29.21 30.26
C ALA A 17 -44.19 -28.06 30.80
N PHE A 18 -42.86 -28.15 30.63
CA PHE A 18 -41.94 -27.06 31.00
C PHE A 18 -42.14 -25.82 30.13
N GLU A 19 -42.24 -26.01 28.82
CA GLU A 19 -42.44 -24.95 27.86
C GLU A 19 -43.76 -24.18 28.10
N ALA A 20 -44.84 -24.87 28.35
CA ALA A 20 -46.12 -24.26 28.65
C ALA A 20 -46.06 -23.34 29.89
N CYS A 21 -45.32 -23.77 30.93
CA CYS A 21 -45.09 -22.93 32.10
C CYS A 21 -44.23 -21.70 31.78
N ALA A 22 -43.16 -21.84 31.02
CA ALA A 22 -42.28 -20.73 30.62
C ALA A 22 -43.00 -19.70 29.73
N LYS A 23 -43.84 -20.18 28.81
CA LYS A 23 -44.65 -19.30 27.92
C LYS A 23 -45.74 -18.52 28.63
N ARG A 24 -46.33 -19.08 29.73
CA ARG A 24 -47.42 -18.41 30.46
C ARG A 24 -46.98 -17.16 31.20
N ARG A 25 -45.76 -17.13 31.69
CA ARG A 25 -45.16 -15.98 32.39
C ARG A 25 -43.71 -15.85 32.00
N PRO A 26 -43.39 -15.31 30.86
CA PRO A 26 -42.02 -15.24 30.35
C PRO A 26 -41.12 -14.28 31.15
N ASP A 27 -41.71 -13.36 31.89
CA ASP A 27 -41.06 -12.41 32.81
C ASP A 27 -40.81 -13.00 34.21
N ASP A 28 -41.35 -14.17 34.55
CA ASP A 28 -41.11 -14.84 35.82
C ASP A 28 -39.62 -15.24 35.96
N ARG A 29 -39.08 -15.09 37.20
CA ARG A 29 -37.67 -15.42 37.46
C ARG A 29 -37.27 -16.87 37.11
N TYR A 30 -38.23 -17.81 37.17
CA TYR A 30 -38.00 -19.23 36.88
C TYR A 30 -38.29 -19.61 35.42
N ALA A 31 -38.86 -18.71 34.64
CA ALA A 31 -39.23 -19.00 33.25
C ALA A 31 -38.01 -19.33 32.37
N PRO A 32 -36.86 -18.65 32.46
CA PRO A 32 -35.66 -19.02 31.72
C PRO A 32 -35.19 -20.43 32.02
N SER A 33 -35.16 -20.82 33.31
CA SER A 33 -34.71 -22.16 33.71
C SER A 33 -35.71 -23.25 33.24
N LEU A 34 -37.00 -22.99 33.23
CA LEU A 34 -38.00 -23.91 32.66
C LEU A 34 -37.83 -24.07 31.16
N GLN A 35 -37.52 -22.98 30.44
CA GLN A 35 -37.24 -23.08 29.01
C GLN A 35 -36.00 -23.93 28.74
N MET A 36 -34.94 -23.82 29.57
CA MET A 36 -33.75 -24.68 29.43
C MET A 36 -34.02 -26.13 29.78
N ARG A 37 -34.88 -26.39 30.76
CA ARG A 37 -35.35 -27.76 31.07
C ARG A 37 -36.17 -28.35 29.91
N THR A 38 -36.85 -27.54 29.10
CA THR A 38 -37.46 -28.02 27.84
C THR A 38 -36.37 -28.53 26.90
N VAL A 39 -35.28 -27.78 26.70
CA VAL A 39 -34.14 -28.17 25.87
C VAL A 39 -33.50 -29.46 26.40
N GLU A 40 -33.26 -29.56 27.71
CA GLU A 40 -32.69 -30.73 28.35
C GLU A 40 -33.59 -32.00 28.17
N ALA A 41 -34.90 -31.83 28.27
CA ALA A 41 -35.84 -32.93 28.02
C ALA A 41 -35.78 -33.41 26.58
N TYR A 42 -35.73 -32.51 25.60
CA TYR A 42 -35.53 -32.87 24.20
C TYR A 42 -34.18 -33.56 23.95
N GLN A 43 -33.11 -33.10 24.62
CA GLN A 43 -31.77 -33.73 24.52
C GLN A 43 -31.82 -35.20 25.03
N LYS A 44 -32.43 -35.41 26.21
CA LYS A 44 -32.59 -36.78 26.78
C LYS A 44 -33.41 -37.68 25.90
N GLY A 45 -34.39 -37.15 25.20
CA GLY A 45 -35.25 -37.89 24.27
C GLY A 45 -34.65 -38.12 22.89
N GLY A 46 -33.48 -37.53 22.59
CA GLY A 46 -32.83 -37.64 21.26
C GLY A 46 -33.47 -36.82 20.15
N PHE A 47 -34.27 -35.79 20.49
CA PHE A 47 -34.97 -34.94 19.53
C PHE A 47 -34.11 -33.77 19.05
N ALA A 48 -33.11 -34.01 18.25
CA ALA A 48 -32.08 -33.04 17.86
C ALA A 48 -32.64 -31.74 17.24
N SER A 49 -33.68 -31.83 16.39
CA SER A 49 -34.33 -30.64 15.79
C SER A 49 -35.02 -29.79 16.85
N LEU A 50 -35.74 -30.41 17.79
CA LEU A 50 -36.44 -29.70 18.87
C LEU A 50 -35.49 -29.11 19.90
N VAL A 51 -34.31 -29.70 20.09
CA VAL A 51 -33.22 -29.08 20.89
C VAL A 51 -32.79 -27.76 20.26
N LEU A 52 -32.57 -27.75 18.95
CA LEU A 52 -32.15 -26.54 18.22
C LEU A 52 -33.22 -25.46 18.30
N GLU A 53 -34.49 -25.79 18.00
CA GLU A 53 -35.64 -24.88 18.11
C GLU A 53 -35.82 -24.36 19.54
N GLY A 54 -35.64 -25.19 20.55
CA GLY A 54 -35.71 -24.80 21.96
C GLY A 54 -34.61 -23.82 22.36
N LYS A 55 -33.38 -24.02 21.87
CA LYS A 55 -32.26 -23.07 22.07
C LYS A 55 -32.53 -21.73 21.39
N GLN A 56 -33.01 -21.73 20.17
CA GLN A 56 -33.39 -20.50 19.45
C GLN A 56 -34.49 -19.75 20.19
N ALA A 57 -35.54 -20.44 20.60
CA ALA A 57 -36.64 -19.88 21.38
C ALA A 57 -36.18 -19.30 22.73
N PHE A 58 -35.16 -19.92 23.37
CA PHE A 58 -34.56 -19.36 24.60
C PHE A 58 -33.89 -18.01 24.31
N VAL A 59 -33.03 -17.94 23.30
CA VAL A 59 -32.35 -16.68 22.97
C VAL A 59 -33.35 -15.60 22.56
N GLU A 60 -34.32 -15.91 21.71
CA GLU A 60 -35.35 -14.93 21.26
C GLU A 60 -36.19 -14.38 22.43
N ARG A 61 -36.48 -15.21 23.43
CA ARG A 61 -37.32 -14.81 24.56
C ARG A 61 -36.56 -14.08 25.67
N TYR A 62 -35.27 -14.44 25.86
CA TYR A 62 -34.47 -13.94 26.97
C TYR A 62 -33.21 -13.14 26.55
N ALA A 63 -33.16 -12.70 25.27
CA ALA A 63 -32.16 -11.71 24.84
C ALA A 63 -32.28 -10.41 25.65
N PHE A 64 -31.18 -9.70 25.83
CA PHE A 64 -31.21 -8.40 26.48
C PHE A 64 -32.20 -7.46 25.74
N GLY A 65 -32.96 -6.69 26.51
CA GLY A 65 -34.07 -5.87 25.99
C GLY A 65 -35.41 -6.59 25.92
N SER A 66 -35.50 -7.92 26.16
CA SER A 66 -36.78 -8.64 26.28
C SER A 66 -37.52 -8.28 27.59
N ALA A 67 -38.79 -8.70 27.64
CA ALA A 67 -39.65 -8.44 28.82
C ALA A 67 -39.02 -8.94 30.14
N PHE A 68 -38.25 -10.03 30.11
CA PHE A 68 -37.56 -10.56 31.28
C PHE A 68 -36.59 -9.53 31.89
N TRP A 69 -35.89 -8.76 31.06
CA TRP A 69 -34.87 -7.80 31.47
C TRP A 69 -35.39 -6.37 31.75
N GLN A 70 -36.65 -6.08 31.46
CA GLN A 70 -37.24 -4.73 31.70
C GLN A 70 -37.17 -4.29 33.16
N SER A 71 -37.24 -5.23 34.09
CA SER A 71 -37.16 -4.96 35.54
C SER A 71 -35.95 -5.59 36.21
N ARG A 72 -34.94 -6.04 35.44
CA ARG A 72 -33.77 -6.75 35.92
C ARG A 72 -32.50 -6.29 35.24
N THR A 73 -31.42 -6.34 35.97
CA THR A 73 -30.04 -6.17 35.46
C THR A 73 -29.37 -7.54 35.38
N ILE A 74 -28.19 -7.60 34.78
CA ILE A 74 -27.36 -8.82 34.74
C ILE A 74 -27.04 -9.29 36.18
N ALA A 75 -26.84 -8.36 37.10
CA ALA A 75 -26.57 -8.67 38.51
C ALA A 75 -27.75 -9.37 39.22
N ASP A 76 -28.99 -9.11 38.78
CA ASP A 76 -30.19 -9.72 39.36
C ASP A 76 -30.44 -11.15 38.85
N ALA A 77 -29.87 -11.52 37.69
CA ALA A 77 -30.04 -12.85 37.08
C ALA A 77 -28.77 -13.26 36.30
N PRO A 78 -27.62 -13.36 36.96
CA PRO A 78 -26.35 -13.68 36.30
C PRO A 78 -26.34 -15.06 35.64
N GLU A 79 -27.08 -16.01 36.18
CA GLU A 79 -27.25 -17.37 35.64
C GLU A 79 -27.97 -17.34 34.26
N VAL A 80 -28.94 -16.44 34.08
CA VAL A 80 -29.66 -16.28 32.81
C VAL A 80 -28.77 -15.62 31.76
N ALA A 81 -27.99 -14.63 32.15
CA ALA A 81 -26.99 -14.01 31.28
C ALA A 81 -25.92 -15.01 30.82
N ALA A 82 -25.39 -15.84 31.75
CA ALA A 82 -24.44 -16.87 31.43
C ALA A 82 -25.03 -17.95 30.48
N GLN A 83 -26.28 -18.34 30.73
CA GLN A 83 -27.00 -19.30 29.88
C GLN A 83 -27.29 -18.71 28.49
N LEU A 84 -27.61 -17.42 28.40
CA LEU A 84 -27.79 -16.72 27.13
C LEU A 84 -26.50 -16.74 26.32
N LYS A 85 -25.35 -16.38 26.94
CA LYS A 85 -24.04 -16.44 26.29
C LYS A 85 -23.72 -17.82 25.75
N THR A 86 -23.87 -18.85 26.61
CA THR A 86 -23.59 -20.24 26.21
C THR A 86 -24.50 -20.69 25.07
N THR A 87 -25.79 -20.36 25.12
CA THR A 87 -26.76 -20.79 24.10
C THR A 87 -26.50 -20.07 22.77
N GLN A 88 -26.15 -18.78 22.77
CA GLN A 88 -25.77 -18.05 21.56
C GLN A 88 -24.51 -18.65 20.93
N LYS A 89 -23.49 -19.00 21.76
CA LYS A 89 -22.26 -19.64 21.29
C LYS A 89 -22.57 -21.00 20.65
N ASP A 90 -23.31 -21.84 21.32
CA ASP A 90 -23.70 -23.17 20.81
C ASP A 90 -24.43 -23.07 19.45
N LEU A 91 -25.34 -22.09 19.30
CA LEU A 91 -26.05 -21.88 18.04
C LEU A 91 -25.11 -21.40 16.94
N ALA A 92 -24.22 -20.46 17.24
CA ALA A 92 -23.23 -19.95 16.29
C ALA A 92 -22.32 -21.07 15.79
N GLU A 93 -21.75 -21.84 16.70
CA GLU A 93 -20.86 -22.96 16.38
C GLU A 93 -21.58 -24.08 15.61
N TYR A 94 -22.81 -24.40 16.00
CA TYR A 94 -23.62 -25.39 15.28
C TYR A 94 -23.85 -25.00 13.82
N PHE A 95 -24.35 -23.78 13.58
CA PHE A 95 -24.63 -23.29 12.23
C PHE A 95 -23.35 -23.11 11.42
N HIS A 96 -22.26 -22.68 12.05
CA HIS A 96 -20.96 -22.56 11.39
C HIS A 96 -20.43 -23.93 10.92
N ALA A 97 -20.41 -24.92 11.81
CA ALA A 97 -19.98 -26.27 11.45
C ALA A 97 -20.88 -26.90 10.37
N LYS A 98 -22.19 -26.68 10.46
CA LYS A 98 -23.14 -27.13 9.45
C LYS A 98 -22.89 -26.44 8.10
N ALA A 99 -22.67 -25.12 8.10
CA ALA A 99 -22.35 -24.35 6.91
C ALA A 99 -21.05 -24.83 6.24
N GLN A 100 -20.01 -25.10 7.02
CA GLN A 100 -18.75 -25.64 6.51
C GLN A 100 -18.92 -27.01 5.88
N LYS A 101 -19.79 -27.86 6.42
CA LYS A 101 -20.09 -29.20 5.91
C LYS A 101 -20.97 -29.18 4.65
N GLU A 102 -22.05 -28.42 4.69
CA GLU A 102 -23.09 -28.43 3.66
C GLU A 102 -22.89 -27.34 2.58
N LYS A 103 -22.03 -26.34 2.85
CA LYS A 103 -21.73 -25.18 1.99
C LYS A 103 -22.97 -24.36 1.60
N ARG A 104 -23.98 -24.31 2.48
CA ARG A 104 -25.24 -23.62 2.25
C ARG A 104 -25.17 -22.19 2.78
N ILE A 105 -25.59 -21.23 1.96
CA ILE A 105 -25.58 -19.78 2.30
C ILE A 105 -26.46 -19.48 3.51
N GLU A 106 -27.60 -20.19 3.63
CA GLU A 106 -28.53 -20.01 4.75
C GLU A 106 -27.89 -20.34 6.09
N ASP A 107 -27.10 -21.41 6.15
CA ASP A 107 -26.41 -21.84 7.37
C ASP A 107 -25.29 -20.86 7.75
N TYR A 108 -24.54 -20.30 6.77
CA TYR A 108 -23.57 -19.21 7.01
C TYR A 108 -24.28 -17.95 7.52
N THR A 109 -25.44 -17.62 6.95
CA THR A 109 -26.24 -16.45 7.37
C THR A 109 -26.73 -16.61 8.81
N ALA A 110 -27.17 -17.84 9.17
CA ALA A 110 -27.59 -18.16 10.53
C ALA A 110 -26.41 -18.07 11.52
N ALA A 111 -25.24 -18.63 11.17
CA ALA A 111 -24.03 -18.51 11.99
C ALA A 111 -23.63 -17.05 12.23
N ALA A 112 -23.60 -16.24 11.16
CA ALA A 112 -23.30 -14.81 11.26
C ALA A 112 -24.28 -14.06 12.15
N ARG A 113 -25.59 -14.39 12.08
CA ARG A 113 -26.61 -13.82 12.97
C ARG A 113 -26.30 -14.09 14.45
N TRP A 114 -25.92 -15.34 14.78
CA TRP A 114 -25.66 -15.71 16.16
C TRP A 114 -24.35 -15.14 16.71
N TYR A 115 -23.29 -15.08 15.90
CA TYR A 115 -22.06 -14.39 16.29
C TYR A 115 -22.30 -12.90 16.53
N ARG A 116 -23.11 -12.21 15.68
CA ARG A 116 -23.48 -10.80 15.91
C ARG A 116 -24.29 -10.66 17.19
N ALA A 117 -25.31 -11.51 17.40
CA ALA A 117 -26.11 -11.46 18.61
C ALA A 117 -25.27 -11.63 19.89
N MET A 118 -24.25 -12.47 19.85
CA MET A 118 -23.29 -12.65 20.94
C MET A 118 -22.44 -11.41 21.19
N LEU A 119 -21.90 -10.80 20.12
CA LEU A 119 -21.10 -9.57 20.20
C LEU A 119 -21.91 -8.36 20.68
N ASP A 120 -23.17 -8.28 20.27
CA ASP A 120 -24.10 -7.22 20.69
C ASP A 120 -24.52 -7.38 22.16
N SER A 121 -24.74 -8.65 22.58
CA SER A 121 -25.13 -8.96 23.97
C SER A 121 -23.96 -8.77 24.95
N PHE A 122 -22.73 -9.10 24.53
CA PHE A 122 -21.56 -9.15 25.40
C PHE A 122 -20.34 -8.43 24.76
N PRO A 123 -20.45 -7.11 24.52
CA PRO A 123 -19.41 -6.35 23.80
C PRO A 123 -18.05 -6.29 24.54
N GLN A 124 -18.07 -6.43 25.86
CA GLN A 124 -16.87 -6.39 26.72
C GLN A 124 -16.36 -7.80 27.12
N ASP A 125 -16.88 -8.84 26.47
CA ASP A 125 -16.45 -10.20 26.78
C ASP A 125 -14.99 -10.43 26.37
N PRO A 126 -14.16 -11.06 27.21
CA PRO A 126 -12.79 -11.40 26.82
C PRO A 126 -12.68 -12.27 25.56
N GLU A 127 -13.73 -13.02 25.20
CA GLU A 127 -13.79 -13.82 23.97
C GLU A 127 -14.33 -13.01 22.76
N ALA A 128 -14.76 -11.78 22.94
CA ALA A 128 -15.30 -10.95 21.85
C ALA A 128 -14.37 -10.85 20.64
N PRO A 129 -13.04 -10.67 20.78
CA PRO A 129 -12.14 -10.65 19.63
C PRO A 129 -12.15 -11.98 18.85
N ALA A 130 -12.13 -13.12 19.56
CA ALA A 130 -12.18 -14.44 18.92
C ALA A 130 -13.52 -14.67 18.23
N THR A 131 -14.62 -14.28 18.86
CA THR A 131 -15.98 -14.35 18.28
C THR A 131 -16.10 -13.51 17.02
N ARG A 132 -15.53 -12.29 17.02
CA ARG A 132 -15.54 -11.39 15.85
C ARG A 132 -14.69 -11.96 14.72
N TYR A 133 -13.57 -12.58 15.03
CA TYR A 133 -12.75 -13.29 14.05
C TYR A 133 -13.57 -14.39 13.35
N LEU A 134 -14.30 -15.22 14.12
CA LEU A 134 -15.18 -16.27 13.57
C LEU A 134 -16.32 -15.68 12.73
N LEU A 135 -16.88 -14.53 13.11
CA LEU A 135 -17.83 -13.81 12.27
C LEU A 135 -17.19 -13.42 10.93
N GLY A 136 -15.97 -12.91 10.94
CA GLY A 136 -15.21 -12.61 9.73
C GLY A 136 -15.02 -13.85 8.83
N GLU A 137 -14.67 -15.01 9.43
CA GLU A 137 -14.53 -16.28 8.69
C GLU A 137 -15.84 -16.71 8.02
N VAL A 138 -16.94 -16.69 8.76
CA VAL A 138 -18.28 -17.04 8.22
C VAL A 138 -18.67 -16.12 7.06
N LEU A 139 -18.40 -14.82 7.19
CA LEU A 139 -18.68 -13.84 6.14
C LEU A 139 -17.78 -14.08 4.92
N PHE A 140 -16.51 -14.39 5.14
CA PHE A 140 -15.57 -14.69 4.07
C PHE A 140 -15.94 -15.96 3.31
N GLU A 141 -16.25 -17.05 4.03
CA GLU A 141 -16.65 -18.32 3.43
C GLU A 141 -17.98 -18.21 2.66
N SER A 142 -18.89 -17.32 3.09
CA SER A 142 -20.13 -17.01 2.37
C SER A 142 -19.95 -15.96 1.26
N GLN A 143 -18.72 -15.60 0.92
CA GLN A 143 -18.35 -14.62 -0.11
C GLN A 143 -18.84 -13.16 0.15
N ARG A 144 -19.20 -12.85 1.39
CA ARG A 144 -19.54 -11.49 1.83
C ARG A 144 -18.25 -10.73 2.19
N TYR A 145 -17.35 -10.63 1.22
CA TYR A 145 -15.98 -10.17 1.42
C TYR A 145 -15.87 -8.75 1.99
N ALA A 146 -16.74 -7.85 1.57
CA ALA A 146 -16.73 -6.48 2.08
C ALA A 146 -17.08 -6.40 3.58
N GLU A 147 -17.98 -7.27 4.05
CA GLU A 147 -18.33 -7.35 5.46
C GLU A 147 -17.24 -8.11 6.24
N ALA A 148 -16.70 -9.16 5.65
CA ALA A 148 -15.60 -9.90 6.23
C ALA A 148 -14.38 -9.00 6.48
N ALA A 149 -13.98 -8.17 5.51
CA ALA A 149 -12.88 -7.23 5.66
C ALA A 149 -13.07 -6.32 6.89
N ARG A 150 -14.26 -5.75 7.05
CA ARG A 150 -14.58 -4.87 8.20
C ARG A 150 -14.52 -5.62 9.55
N GLU A 151 -15.08 -6.84 9.62
CA GLU A 151 -15.06 -7.58 10.88
C GLU A 151 -13.64 -8.09 11.22
N TYR A 152 -12.83 -8.40 10.22
CA TYR A 152 -11.42 -8.71 10.42
C TYR A 152 -10.61 -7.48 10.86
N GLU A 153 -10.81 -6.31 10.27
CA GLU A 153 -10.17 -5.06 10.72
C GLU A 153 -10.56 -4.73 12.15
N ARG A 154 -11.84 -4.79 12.49
CA ARG A 154 -12.31 -4.59 13.86
C ARG A 154 -11.70 -5.60 14.83
N THR A 155 -11.51 -6.84 14.40
CA THR A 155 -10.81 -7.85 15.20
C THR A 155 -9.35 -7.47 15.43
N ALA A 156 -8.68 -6.97 14.40
CA ALA A 156 -7.27 -6.64 14.47
C ALA A 156 -6.97 -5.38 15.29
N TYR A 157 -7.86 -4.37 15.24
CA TYR A 157 -7.53 -3.01 15.67
C TYR A 157 -8.44 -2.43 16.76
N ASP A 158 -9.69 -2.91 16.94
CA ASP A 158 -10.62 -2.37 17.94
C ASP A 158 -10.39 -2.92 19.37
N TYR A 159 -9.49 -3.90 19.53
CA TYR A 159 -9.18 -4.55 20.78
C TYR A 159 -7.70 -4.40 21.13
N PRO A 160 -7.33 -4.52 22.42
CA PRO A 160 -5.92 -4.70 22.79
C PRO A 160 -5.30 -5.89 22.04
N LEU A 161 -3.98 -5.83 21.83
CA LEU A 161 -3.27 -6.88 21.07
C LEU A 161 -3.55 -8.28 21.67
N HIS A 162 -3.97 -9.20 20.82
CA HIS A 162 -4.33 -10.57 21.18
C HIS A 162 -3.87 -11.57 20.09
N ALA A 163 -3.97 -12.86 20.39
CA ALA A 163 -3.45 -13.94 19.54
C ALA A 163 -3.99 -13.95 18.09
N LYS A 164 -5.15 -13.35 17.84
CA LYS A 164 -5.76 -13.29 16.50
C LYS A 164 -5.54 -11.95 15.77
N SER A 165 -4.96 -10.93 16.43
CA SER A 165 -4.86 -9.58 15.86
C SER A 165 -4.13 -9.56 14.50
N SER A 166 -2.93 -10.12 14.41
CA SER A 166 -2.16 -10.11 13.17
C SER A 166 -2.79 -10.99 12.08
N ALA A 167 -3.33 -12.17 12.47
CA ALA A 167 -4.03 -13.04 11.53
C ALA A 167 -5.30 -12.38 10.97
N ALA A 168 -6.04 -11.64 11.81
CA ALA A 168 -7.21 -10.90 11.39
C ALA A 168 -6.85 -9.74 10.45
N GLY A 169 -5.82 -8.96 10.78
CA GLY A 169 -5.33 -7.90 9.90
C GLY A 169 -4.96 -8.42 8.52
N TYR A 170 -4.25 -9.54 8.46
CA TYR A 170 -3.88 -10.17 7.19
C TYR A 170 -5.10 -10.74 6.45
N ALA A 171 -6.05 -11.36 7.16
CA ALA A 171 -7.29 -11.88 6.57
C ALA A 171 -8.16 -10.75 5.97
N ALA A 172 -8.15 -9.55 6.57
CA ALA A 172 -8.80 -8.38 6.00
C ALA A 172 -8.25 -8.04 4.61
N LEU A 173 -6.92 -8.06 4.44
CA LEU A 173 -6.29 -7.78 3.14
C LEU A 173 -6.71 -8.79 2.07
N ILE A 174 -6.81 -10.07 2.45
CA ILE A 174 -7.29 -11.12 1.53
C ILE A 174 -8.75 -10.87 1.15
N ALA A 175 -9.58 -10.45 2.10
CA ALA A 175 -10.99 -10.12 1.84
C ALA A 175 -11.12 -8.90 0.90
N TYR A 176 -10.30 -7.87 1.08
CA TYR A 176 -10.22 -6.73 0.16
C TYR A 176 -9.92 -7.18 -1.27
N GLN A 177 -8.89 -8.00 -1.45
CA GLN A 177 -8.48 -8.53 -2.76
C GLN A 177 -9.55 -9.41 -3.41
N LYS A 178 -10.28 -10.20 -2.62
CA LYS A 178 -11.37 -11.05 -3.12
C LYS A 178 -12.60 -10.28 -3.54
N HIS A 179 -12.87 -9.13 -2.92
CA HIS A 179 -14.02 -8.30 -3.27
C HIS A 179 -13.76 -7.41 -4.49
N GLU A 180 -12.55 -6.91 -4.66
CA GLU A 180 -12.19 -5.93 -5.71
C GLU A 180 -12.62 -6.31 -7.13
N PRO A 181 -12.48 -7.58 -7.60
CA PRO A 181 -12.91 -7.98 -8.95
C PRO A 181 -14.41 -7.84 -9.21
N SER A 182 -15.23 -7.78 -8.16
CA SER A 182 -16.68 -7.58 -8.27
C SER A 182 -17.08 -6.11 -8.48
N LEU A 183 -16.13 -5.19 -8.35
CA LEU A 183 -16.34 -3.75 -8.43
C LEU A 183 -15.84 -3.18 -9.75
N THR A 184 -16.45 -2.06 -10.16
CA THR A 184 -16.08 -1.32 -11.38
C THR A 184 -16.09 0.19 -11.13
N GLY A 185 -15.40 0.95 -11.99
CA GLY A 185 -15.42 2.41 -11.97
C GLY A 185 -14.94 2.99 -10.63
N GLU A 186 -15.62 4.03 -10.16
CA GLU A 186 -15.27 4.77 -8.95
C GLU A 186 -15.29 3.88 -7.68
N SER A 187 -16.26 2.99 -7.57
CA SER A 187 -16.35 2.07 -6.42
C SER A 187 -15.13 1.17 -6.30
N LYS A 188 -14.59 0.71 -7.44
CA LYS A 188 -13.34 -0.06 -7.46
C LYS A 188 -12.16 0.78 -7.01
N SER A 189 -12.04 2.01 -7.50
CA SER A 189 -10.95 2.92 -7.15
C SER A 189 -10.97 3.28 -5.66
N LEU A 190 -12.14 3.56 -5.09
CA LEU A 190 -12.29 3.82 -3.65
C LEU A 190 -11.94 2.60 -2.81
N TRP A 191 -12.39 1.41 -3.22
CA TRP A 191 -12.09 0.17 -2.54
C TRP A 191 -10.60 -0.15 -2.57
N HIS A 192 -9.96 0.06 -3.72
CA HIS A 192 -8.52 -0.11 -3.88
C HIS A 192 -7.72 0.82 -2.94
N ARG A 193 -8.13 2.09 -2.81
CA ARG A 193 -7.53 3.01 -1.84
C ARG A 193 -7.68 2.51 -0.40
N GLN A 194 -8.86 2.00 -0.03
CA GLN A 194 -9.08 1.41 1.29
C GLN A 194 -8.17 0.19 1.51
N TYR A 195 -7.99 -0.66 0.50
CA TYR A 195 -7.04 -1.77 0.56
C TYR A 195 -5.61 -1.30 0.83
N ILE A 196 -5.14 -0.23 0.16
CA ILE A 196 -3.80 0.33 0.41
C ILE A 196 -3.69 0.83 1.87
N GLU A 197 -4.67 1.58 2.37
CA GLU A 197 -4.67 2.08 3.76
C GLU A 197 -4.65 0.92 4.77
N SER A 198 -5.48 -0.10 4.56
CA SER A 198 -5.51 -1.30 5.41
C SER A 198 -4.17 -2.05 5.37
N SER A 199 -3.53 -2.11 4.20
CA SER A 199 -2.21 -2.74 4.01
C SER A 199 -1.10 -1.99 4.76
N LEU A 200 -1.10 -0.67 4.69
CA LEU A 200 -0.16 0.17 5.44
C LEU A 200 -0.38 0.03 6.95
N MET A 201 -1.63 0.06 7.39
CA MET A 201 -1.99 -0.15 8.80
C MET A 201 -1.52 -1.53 9.29
N PHE A 202 -1.75 -2.59 8.50
CA PHE A 202 -1.28 -3.94 8.82
C PHE A 202 0.23 -3.99 8.99
N ALA A 203 0.98 -3.47 8.02
CA ALA A 203 2.43 -3.53 8.03
C ALA A 203 3.07 -2.70 9.16
N THR A 204 2.38 -1.65 9.61
CA THR A 204 2.80 -0.80 10.73
C THR A 204 2.46 -1.44 12.08
N SER A 205 1.24 -2.01 12.20
CA SER A 205 0.76 -2.61 13.45
C SER A 205 1.42 -3.96 13.75
N PHE A 206 1.80 -4.71 12.69
CA PHE A 206 2.37 -6.04 12.81
C PHE A 206 3.68 -6.17 12.04
N PRO A 207 4.72 -5.40 12.40
CA PRO A 207 5.99 -5.38 11.66
C PRO A 207 6.69 -6.75 11.61
N GLU A 208 6.50 -7.56 12.67
CA GLU A 208 7.09 -8.90 12.80
C GLU A 208 6.31 -10.00 12.03
N HIS A 209 5.17 -9.68 11.44
CA HIS A 209 4.44 -10.65 10.64
C HIS A 209 5.23 -10.99 9.38
N GLN A 210 5.32 -12.28 9.04
CA GLN A 210 6.12 -12.78 7.90
C GLN A 210 5.84 -12.07 6.57
N ASP A 211 4.60 -11.65 6.35
CA ASP A 211 4.17 -10.96 5.13
C ASP A 211 4.27 -9.43 5.21
N SER A 212 4.65 -8.88 6.37
CA SER A 212 4.61 -7.43 6.60
C SER A 212 5.48 -6.65 5.61
N ALA A 213 6.72 -7.12 5.37
CA ALA A 213 7.62 -6.47 4.41
C ALA A 213 7.08 -6.53 2.98
N ARG A 214 6.53 -7.68 2.59
CA ARG A 214 5.90 -7.88 1.27
C ARG A 214 4.69 -6.97 1.07
N VAL A 215 3.82 -6.92 2.07
CA VAL A 215 2.61 -6.06 2.04
C VAL A 215 2.99 -4.59 1.93
N LEU A 216 3.97 -4.13 2.74
CA LEU A 216 4.43 -2.74 2.72
C LEU A 216 5.05 -2.37 1.36
N THR A 217 5.89 -3.25 0.79
CA THR A 217 6.50 -3.01 -0.53
C THR A 217 5.44 -2.97 -1.63
N LYS A 218 4.43 -3.86 -1.55
CA LYS A 218 3.32 -3.84 -2.52
C LYS A 218 2.51 -2.55 -2.42
N SER A 219 2.24 -2.06 -1.22
CA SER A 219 1.57 -0.76 -1.02
C SER A 219 2.39 0.41 -1.59
N ASP A 220 3.71 0.37 -1.48
CA ASP A 220 4.62 1.35 -2.06
C ASP A 220 4.52 1.39 -3.61
N GLU A 221 4.49 0.22 -4.24
CA GLU A 221 4.27 0.07 -5.69
C GLU A 221 2.90 0.63 -6.13
N GLU A 222 1.83 0.33 -5.37
CA GLU A 222 0.48 0.81 -5.67
C GLU A 222 0.36 2.34 -5.50
N LEU A 223 0.97 2.91 -4.46
CA LEU A 223 1.04 4.37 -4.28
C LEU A 223 1.80 5.04 -5.42
N PHE A 224 2.89 4.42 -5.88
CA PHE A 224 3.64 4.93 -7.03
C PHE A 224 2.80 4.92 -8.30
N ALA A 225 2.05 3.85 -8.57
CA ALA A 225 1.13 3.75 -9.70
C ALA A 225 0.02 4.82 -9.66
N LEU A 226 -0.36 5.26 -8.46
CA LEU A 226 -1.31 6.35 -8.23
C LEU A 226 -0.66 7.75 -8.29
N ASN A 227 0.65 7.85 -8.52
CA ASN A 227 1.45 9.09 -8.49
C ASN A 227 1.41 9.80 -7.13
N GLU A 228 1.22 9.08 -6.04
CA GLU A 228 1.24 9.61 -4.67
C GLU A 228 2.69 9.68 -4.13
N PHE A 229 3.55 10.39 -4.87
CA PHE A 229 5.02 10.38 -4.68
C PHE A 229 5.49 10.77 -3.27
N ASP A 230 4.80 11.67 -2.58
CA ASP A 230 5.18 12.02 -1.20
C ASP A 230 5.00 10.84 -0.26
N ARG A 231 3.91 10.10 -0.40
CA ARG A 231 3.66 8.89 0.38
C ARG A 231 4.64 7.77 0.03
N VAL A 232 4.97 7.61 -1.26
CA VAL A 232 6.02 6.66 -1.68
C VAL A 232 7.34 6.98 -1.00
N ILE A 233 7.74 8.25 -0.92
CA ILE A 233 8.97 8.65 -0.23
C ILE A 233 8.95 8.23 1.24
N GLU A 234 7.82 8.38 1.92
CA GLU A 234 7.65 7.99 3.31
C GLU A 234 7.69 6.46 3.48
N VAL A 235 6.91 5.72 2.68
CA VAL A 235 6.79 4.26 2.77
C VAL A 235 8.11 3.58 2.37
N SER A 236 8.74 4.03 1.28
CA SER A 236 10.05 3.52 0.87
C SER A 236 11.11 3.69 1.96
N LYS A 237 11.14 4.84 2.65
CA LYS A 237 12.03 5.05 3.80
C LYS A 237 11.73 4.08 4.94
N GLN A 238 10.46 3.89 5.29
CA GLN A 238 10.05 2.91 6.31
C GLN A 238 10.53 1.50 5.98
N ILE A 239 10.46 1.08 4.71
CA ILE A 239 10.98 -0.23 4.26
C ILE A 239 12.48 -0.31 4.48
N LEU A 240 13.22 0.75 4.09
CA LEU A 240 14.69 0.77 4.12
C LEU A 240 15.28 0.94 5.53
N GLU A 241 14.49 1.46 6.47
CA GLU A 241 14.88 1.69 7.87
C GLU A 241 14.50 0.52 8.80
N ARG A 242 13.83 -0.52 8.29
CA ARG A 242 13.48 -1.70 9.11
C ARG A 242 14.71 -2.39 9.67
N ASN A 243 14.58 -2.81 10.92
CA ASN A 243 15.59 -3.57 11.62
C ASN A 243 14.95 -4.82 12.28
N PRO A 244 15.34 -6.05 11.86
CA PRO A 244 16.38 -6.35 10.86
C PRO A 244 16.00 -5.86 9.46
N PRO A 245 16.99 -5.62 8.58
CA PRO A 245 16.73 -5.20 7.21
C PRO A 245 15.85 -6.20 6.45
N VAL A 246 14.94 -5.70 5.63
CA VAL A 246 14.13 -6.54 4.75
C VAL A 246 14.99 -7.24 3.68
N GLU A 247 14.44 -8.25 3.03
CA GLU A 247 15.11 -8.93 1.92
C GLU A 247 15.61 -7.97 0.84
N ARG A 248 16.75 -8.32 0.21
CA ARG A 248 17.41 -7.47 -0.78
C ARG A 248 16.51 -7.07 -1.95
N GLY A 249 15.57 -7.93 -2.34
CA GLY A 249 14.56 -7.62 -3.36
C GLY A 249 13.68 -6.43 -3.00
N TYR A 250 13.15 -6.44 -1.79
CA TYR A 250 12.32 -5.33 -1.28
C TYR A 250 13.12 -4.04 -1.11
N GLN A 251 14.38 -4.14 -0.63
CA GLN A 251 15.26 -2.97 -0.54
C GLN A 251 15.51 -2.34 -1.91
N ARG A 252 15.75 -3.15 -2.95
CA ARG A 252 15.94 -2.69 -4.33
C ARG A 252 14.68 -1.96 -4.82
N THR A 253 13.51 -2.59 -4.70
CA THR A 253 12.24 -1.99 -5.12
C THR A 253 12.01 -0.65 -4.42
N ALA A 254 12.06 -0.62 -3.09
CA ALA A 254 11.85 0.60 -2.31
C ALA A 254 12.87 1.70 -2.68
N THR A 255 14.16 1.35 -2.86
CA THR A 255 15.18 2.33 -3.25
C THR A 255 14.91 2.90 -4.64
N THR A 256 14.43 2.09 -5.58
CA THR A 256 14.12 2.53 -6.94
C THR A 256 12.89 3.43 -6.95
N LEU A 257 11.83 3.06 -6.24
CA LEU A 257 10.61 3.87 -6.12
C LEU A 257 10.90 5.21 -5.41
N LEU A 258 11.70 5.18 -4.35
CA LEU A 258 12.19 6.38 -3.66
C LEU A 258 12.91 7.32 -4.63
N ALA A 259 13.84 6.80 -5.44
CA ALA A 259 14.61 7.58 -6.39
C ALA A 259 13.72 8.25 -7.46
N HIS A 260 12.78 7.49 -8.02
CA HIS A 260 11.82 8.02 -9.00
C HIS A 260 10.95 9.10 -8.37
N SER A 261 10.38 8.85 -7.20
CA SER A 261 9.49 9.80 -6.51
C SER A 261 10.21 11.09 -6.10
N LEU A 262 11.46 10.98 -5.64
CA LEU A 262 12.29 12.16 -5.34
C LEU A 262 12.57 12.98 -6.61
N PHE A 263 12.82 12.31 -7.74
CA PHE A 263 13.03 13.00 -9.03
C PHE A 263 11.77 13.75 -9.47
N ASP A 264 10.60 13.10 -9.42
CA ASP A 264 9.33 13.73 -9.78
C ASP A 264 8.94 14.89 -8.85
N ARG A 265 9.39 14.82 -7.58
CA ARG A 265 9.27 15.93 -6.61
C ARG A 265 10.40 16.97 -6.73
N GLN A 266 11.22 16.91 -7.78
CA GLN A 266 12.32 17.83 -8.05
C GLN A 266 13.40 17.89 -6.95
N ARG A 267 13.47 16.86 -6.10
CA ARG A 267 14.50 16.68 -5.06
C ARG A 267 15.73 15.99 -5.67
N TYR A 268 16.34 16.65 -6.65
CA TYR A 268 17.31 16.01 -7.55
C TYR A 268 18.60 15.53 -6.88
N VAL A 269 19.05 16.20 -5.82
CA VAL A 269 20.23 15.78 -5.04
C VAL A 269 19.95 14.45 -4.34
N GLU A 270 18.79 14.33 -3.72
CA GLU A 270 18.39 13.12 -3.03
C GLU A 270 18.04 11.99 -4.02
N ALA A 271 17.44 12.36 -5.17
CA ALA A 271 17.17 11.41 -6.25
C ALA A 271 18.47 10.80 -6.80
N GLU A 272 19.52 11.60 -7.04
CA GLU A 272 20.83 11.12 -7.46
C GLU A 272 21.37 10.09 -6.45
N ALA A 273 21.39 10.44 -5.16
CA ALA A 273 21.88 9.54 -4.12
C ALA A 273 21.09 8.23 -4.05
N ALA A 274 19.77 8.30 -4.19
CA ALA A 274 18.89 7.13 -4.21
C ALA A 274 19.13 6.26 -5.47
N TYR A 275 19.30 6.87 -6.66
CA TYR A 275 19.65 6.10 -7.88
C TYR A 275 21.02 5.43 -7.80
N VAL A 276 22.03 6.10 -7.24
CA VAL A 276 23.36 5.50 -7.00
C VAL A 276 23.24 4.30 -6.06
N ARG A 277 22.42 4.42 -5.00
CA ARG A 277 22.14 3.29 -4.11
C ARG A 277 21.40 2.17 -4.84
N ALA A 278 20.40 2.50 -5.68
CA ALA A 278 19.67 1.51 -6.49
C ALA A 278 20.62 0.77 -7.45
N GLN A 279 21.55 1.48 -8.09
CA GLN A 279 22.59 0.89 -8.93
C GLN A 279 23.46 -0.14 -8.18
N GLY A 280 23.70 0.08 -6.89
CA GLY A 280 24.45 -0.85 -6.03
C GLY A 280 23.77 -2.21 -5.80
N PHE A 281 22.47 -2.33 -6.06
CA PHE A 281 21.76 -3.62 -6.02
C PHE A 281 21.96 -4.42 -7.31
N LEU A 282 22.40 -3.81 -8.40
CA LEU A 282 22.52 -4.41 -9.73
C LEU A 282 23.94 -4.95 -9.96
N PRO A 283 24.09 -6.17 -10.51
CA PRO A 283 25.36 -6.64 -11.03
C PRO A 283 25.93 -5.69 -12.10
N SER A 284 27.25 -5.75 -12.33
CA SER A 284 27.90 -4.86 -13.30
C SER A 284 27.40 -5.04 -14.73
N ASN A 285 26.94 -6.24 -15.07
CA ASN A 285 26.40 -6.60 -16.40
C ASN A 285 24.88 -6.63 -16.46
N ASP A 286 24.18 -6.09 -15.46
CA ASP A 286 22.72 -6.08 -15.42
C ASP A 286 22.16 -5.19 -16.54
N PRO A 287 21.18 -5.66 -17.33
CA PRO A 287 20.60 -4.91 -18.45
C PRO A 287 19.86 -3.64 -18.02
N GLU A 288 19.46 -3.51 -16.75
CA GLU A 288 18.80 -2.31 -16.20
C GLU A 288 19.82 -1.21 -15.82
N ARG A 289 21.09 -1.56 -15.65
CA ARG A 289 22.12 -0.63 -15.21
C ARG A 289 22.23 0.64 -16.07
N PRO A 290 22.24 0.56 -17.42
CA PRO A 290 22.25 1.75 -18.27
C PRO A 290 21.03 2.67 -18.06
N ALA A 291 19.87 2.12 -17.77
CA ALA A 291 18.69 2.93 -17.48
C ALA A 291 18.84 3.73 -16.18
N ILE A 292 19.38 3.12 -15.14
CA ILE A 292 19.68 3.81 -13.87
C ILE A 292 20.77 4.88 -14.08
N GLU A 293 21.81 4.62 -14.88
CA GLU A 293 22.83 5.61 -15.23
C GLU A 293 22.26 6.83 -15.95
N GLN A 294 21.30 6.63 -16.87
CA GLN A 294 20.56 7.73 -17.49
C GLN A 294 19.83 8.58 -16.44
N ARG A 295 19.24 7.95 -15.42
CA ARG A 295 18.51 8.65 -14.36
C ARG A 295 19.46 9.43 -13.43
N ILE A 296 20.61 8.84 -13.09
CA ILE A 296 21.65 9.57 -12.33
C ILE A 296 22.11 10.82 -13.11
N ALA A 297 22.46 10.63 -14.38
CA ALA A 297 22.88 11.73 -15.26
C ALA A 297 21.80 12.82 -15.39
N ALA A 298 20.53 12.43 -15.55
CA ALA A 298 19.41 13.36 -15.59
C ALA A 298 19.24 14.13 -14.27
N SER A 299 19.44 13.46 -13.12
CA SER A 299 19.36 14.10 -11.81
C SER A 299 20.44 15.18 -11.65
N ILE A 300 21.69 14.86 -12.05
CA ILE A 300 22.80 15.83 -12.01
C ILE A 300 22.55 16.99 -12.98
N TYR A 301 22.06 16.69 -14.18
CA TYR A 301 21.71 17.71 -15.15
C TYR A 301 20.66 18.69 -14.60
N LYS A 302 19.63 18.19 -13.91
CA LYS A 302 18.59 18.98 -13.27
C LYS A 302 19.11 19.82 -12.10
N GLN A 303 20.09 19.33 -11.34
CA GLN A 303 20.78 20.09 -10.31
C GLN A 303 21.53 21.27 -10.93
N ALA A 304 22.26 21.05 -12.04
CA ALA A 304 22.95 22.09 -12.78
C ALA A 304 21.97 23.17 -13.31
N GLU A 305 20.83 22.77 -13.88
CA GLU A 305 19.78 23.72 -14.31
C GLU A 305 19.27 24.56 -13.13
N ALA A 306 19.03 23.94 -11.98
CA ALA A 306 18.57 24.66 -10.78
C ALA A 306 19.62 25.65 -10.28
N LYS A 307 20.91 25.27 -10.22
CA LYS A 307 22.01 26.16 -9.85
C LYS A 307 22.17 27.32 -10.84
N LYS A 308 22.08 27.06 -12.15
CA LYS A 308 22.07 28.07 -13.19
C LYS A 308 20.96 29.11 -12.97
N ALA A 309 19.73 28.62 -12.71
CA ALA A 309 18.58 29.48 -12.44
C ALA A 309 18.75 30.31 -11.16
N ALA A 310 19.45 29.80 -10.16
CA ALA A 310 19.77 30.48 -8.92
C ALA A 310 20.96 31.48 -9.03
N GLY A 311 21.61 31.55 -10.21
CA GLY A 311 22.76 32.41 -10.42
C GLY A 311 24.11 31.82 -9.98
N ASP A 312 24.14 30.56 -9.50
CA ASP A 312 25.37 29.84 -9.19
C ASP A 312 25.99 29.28 -10.47
N ALA A 313 26.67 30.13 -11.19
CA ALA A 313 27.30 29.77 -12.46
C ALA A 313 28.43 28.75 -12.30
N VAL A 314 29.21 28.81 -11.21
CA VAL A 314 30.32 27.91 -10.95
C VAL A 314 29.79 26.49 -10.64
N GLY A 315 28.89 26.41 -9.68
CA GLY A 315 28.26 25.12 -9.32
C GLY A 315 27.48 24.51 -10.47
N ALA A 316 26.84 25.32 -11.33
CA ALA A 316 26.14 24.84 -12.52
C ALA A 316 27.11 24.20 -13.54
N VAL A 317 28.25 24.87 -13.84
CA VAL A 317 29.28 24.34 -14.74
C VAL A 317 29.85 23.03 -14.21
N ASP A 318 30.16 22.98 -12.93
CA ASP A 318 30.73 21.76 -12.32
C ASP A 318 29.77 20.57 -12.40
N ASP A 319 28.46 20.78 -12.12
CA ASP A 319 27.46 19.73 -12.25
C ASP A 319 27.23 19.34 -13.72
N PHE A 320 27.14 20.29 -14.65
CA PHE A 320 26.98 19.94 -16.07
C PHE A 320 28.16 19.09 -16.58
N LEU A 321 29.40 19.40 -16.20
CA LEU A 321 30.56 18.61 -16.59
C LEU A 321 30.63 17.25 -15.88
N ARG A 322 30.13 17.15 -14.64
CA ARG A 322 30.01 15.91 -13.87
C ARG A 322 29.10 14.87 -14.52
N VAL A 323 28.10 15.30 -15.31
CA VAL A 323 27.20 14.40 -16.06
C VAL A 323 27.99 13.38 -16.89
N GLY A 324 29.05 13.84 -17.60
CA GLY A 324 29.86 12.98 -18.46
C GLY A 324 30.73 11.98 -17.70
N ALA A 325 31.15 12.32 -16.48
CA ALA A 325 31.94 11.45 -15.63
C ALA A 325 31.13 10.28 -15.05
N VAL A 326 29.86 10.53 -14.71
CA VAL A 326 28.98 9.55 -14.07
C VAL A 326 28.21 8.72 -15.10
N GLY A 327 27.80 9.31 -16.19
CA GLY A 327 27.07 8.64 -17.26
C GLY A 327 27.70 8.86 -18.64
N PRO A 328 28.82 8.17 -18.97
CA PRO A 328 29.51 8.39 -20.25
C PRO A 328 28.61 8.19 -21.48
N GLY A 329 27.64 7.28 -21.39
CA GLY A 329 26.62 7.02 -22.42
C GLY A 329 25.31 7.78 -22.23
N ALA A 330 25.23 8.75 -21.32
CA ALA A 330 23.98 9.42 -21.04
C ALA A 330 23.56 10.35 -22.19
N LYS A 331 22.29 10.25 -22.59
CA LYS A 331 21.71 11.08 -23.67
C LYS A 331 21.81 12.58 -23.41
N VAL A 332 21.76 12.99 -22.12
CA VAL A 332 21.84 14.40 -21.73
C VAL A 332 23.29 14.92 -21.68
N ARG A 333 24.31 14.06 -21.84
CA ARG A 333 25.72 14.45 -21.70
C ARG A 333 26.14 15.52 -22.70
N ALA A 334 25.87 15.34 -23.99
CA ALA A 334 26.23 16.31 -25.01
C ALA A 334 25.60 17.69 -24.70
N LYS A 335 24.31 17.70 -24.34
CA LYS A 335 23.62 18.93 -23.96
C LYS A 335 24.23 19.57 -22.72
N ALA A 336 24.60 18.78 -21.71
CA ALA A 336 25.24 19.28 -20.49
C ALA A 336 26.60 19.92 -20.76
N GLU A 337 27.45 19.29 -21.56
CA GLU A 337 28.75 19.86 -21.96
C GLU A 337 28.58 21.18 -22.74
N PHE A 338 27.58 21.25 -23.61
CA PHE A 338 27.27 22.48 -24.36
C PHE A 338 26.73 23.61 -23.45
N ASP A 339 25.83 23.26 -22.52
CA ASP A 339 25.27 24.22 -21.55
C ASP A 339 26.37 24.75 -20.61
N ALA A 340 27.31 23.89 -20.18
CA ALA A 340 28.49 24.33 -19.42
C ALA A 340 29.34 25.32 -20.20
N ALA A 341 29.64 25.04 -21.48
CA ALA A 341 30.40 25.96 -22.34
C ALA A 341 29.69 27.30 -22.51
N GLY A 342 28.38 27.32 -22.67
CA GLY A 342 27.58 28.55 -22.73
C GLY A 342 27.71 29.42 -21.49
N ILE A 343 27.68 28.82 -20.30
CA ILE A 343 27.90 29.54 -19.03
C ILE A 343 29.34 30.10 -18.95
N LEU A 344 30.32 29.28 -19.32
CA LEU A 344 31.72 29.66 -19.32
C LEU A 344 31.98 30.87 -20.27
N ILE A 345 31.38 30.86 -21.46
CA ILE A 345 31.43 31.98 -22.41
C ILE A 345 30.81 33.25 -21.81
N THR A 346 29.60 33.15 -21.23
CA THR A 346 28.91 34.29 -20.61
C THR A 346 29.75 34.92 -19.48
N ASN A 347 30.50 34.06 -18.76
CA ASN A 347 31.39 34.51 -17.68
C ASN A 347 32.83 34.82 -18.16
N LYS A 348 33.05 34.89 -19.47
CA LYS A 348 34.34 35.22 -20.10
C LYS A 348 35.49 34.26 -19.72
N GLN A 349 35.17 33.02 -19.37
CA GLN A 349 36.16 31.96 -19.08
C GLN A 349 36.53 31.21 -20.36
N TRP A 350 37.13 31.96 -21.31
CA TRP A 350 37.37 31.56 -22.69
C TRP A 350 38.21 30.28 -22.82
N ASP A 351 39.29 30.13 -22.02
CA ASP A 351 40.14 28.95 -22.05
C ASP A 351 39.37 27.67 -21.66
N ARG A 352 38.59 27.73 -20.57
CA ARG A 352 37.78 26.59 -20.16
C ARG A 352 36.68 26.31 -21.17
N ALA A 353 36.03 27.31 -21.69
CA ALA A 353 34.98 27.18 -22.70
C ALA A 353 35.51 26.48 -23.97
N SER A 354 36.66 26.96 -24.49
CA SER A 354 37.26 26.32 -25.69
C SER A 354 37.64 24.88 -25.45
N GLN A 355 38.20 24.55 -24.30
CA GLN A 355 38.53 23.11 -23.96
C GLN A 355 37.29 22.23 -23.95
N VAL A 356 36.19 22.68 -23.34
CA VAL A 356 34.93 21.96 -23.30
C VAL A 356 34.34 21.75 -24.69
N LEU A 357 34.35 22.80 -25.52
CA LEU A 357 33.82 22.78 -26.90
C LEU A 357 34.68 21.90 -27.83
N GLU A 358 36.00 21.91 -27.68
CA GLU A 358 36.89 21.04 -28.42
C GLU A 358 36.67 19.58 -28.06
N ASN A 359 36.49 19.26 -26.76
CA ASN A 359 36.16 17.94 -26.30
C ASN A 359 34.79 17.49 -26.85
N PHE A 360 33.79 18.37 -26.81
CA PHE A 360 32.48 18.14 -27.42
C PHE A 360 32.60 17.77 -28.90
N ARG A 361 33.32 18.54 -29.68
CA ARG A 361 33.51 18.29 -31.11
C ARG A 361 34.12 16.94 -31.39
N ARG A 362 35.14 16.54 -30.59
CA ARG A 362 35.79 15.23 -30.73
C ARG A 362 34.86 14.08 -30.38
N ALA A 363 34.05 14.26 -29.33
CA ALA A 363 33.14 13.23 -28.87
C ALA A 363 31.87 13.09 -29.74
N TYR A 364 31.41 14.20 -30.32
CA TYR A 364 30.12 14.30 -31.04
C TYR A 364 30.26 15.02 -32.40
N PRO A 365 31.04 14.50 -33.35
CA PRO A 365 31.37 15.23 -34.58
C PRO A 365 30.16 15.53 -35.47
N ASN A 366 29.10 14.72 -35.38
CA ASN A 366 27.87 14.85 -36.17
C ASN A 366 26.65 15.30 -35.34
N HIS A 367 26.88 15.89 -34.17
CA HIS A 367 25.78 16.34 -33.32
C HIS A 367 25.08 17.55 -33.91
N GLN A 368 23.79 17.71 -33.70
CA GLN A 368 23.01 18.85 -34.18
C GLN A 368 23.53 20.20 -33.69
N LEU A 369 24.25 20.27 -32.56
CA LEU A 369 24.88 21.46 -32.00
C LEU A 369 26.27 21.74 -32.58
N ALA A 370 26.80 20.96 -33.49
CA ALA A 370 28.13 21.17 -34.08
C ALA A 370 28.29 22.55 -34.77
N PRO A 371 27.25 23.14 -35.41
CA PRO A 371 27.32 24.49 -35.91
C PRO A 371 27.58 25.54 -34.82
N GLU A 372 26.80 25.43 -33.73
CA GLU A 372 26.93 26.36 -32.60
C GLU A 372 28.25 26.20 -31.86
N VAL A 373 28.77 24.99 -31.75
CA VAL A 373 30.09 24.69 -31.18
C VAL A 373 31.17 25.41 -32.01
N THR A 374 31.09 25.38 -33.34
CA THR A 374 32.03 26.08 -34.22
C THR A 374 31.98 27.57 -34.03
N ARG A 375 30.77 28.17 -33.95
CA ARG A 375 30.59 29.60 -33.70
C ARG A 375 31.17 30.04 -32.35
N ASN A 376 30.86 29.25 -31.31
CA ASN A 376 31.31 29.53 -29.95
C ASN A 376 32.84 29.41 -29.80
N LEU A 377 33.46 28.45 -30.52
CA LEU A 377 34.92 28.34 -30.56
C LEU A 377 35.57 29.52 -31.28
N ALA A 378 35.00 29.99 -32.41
CA ALA A 378 35.49 31.20 -33.09
C ALA A 378 35.50 32.39 -32.15
N VAL A 379 34.39 32.63 -31.43
CA VAL A 379 34.30 33.73 -30.44
C VAL A 379 35.34 33.55 -29.33
N ALA A 380 35.43 32.35 -28.74
CA ALA A 380 36.38 32.10 -27.64
C ALA A 380 37.83 32.34 -28.08
N TYR A 381 38.23 31.92 -29.28
CA TYR A 381 39.58 32.12 -29.79
C TYR A 381 39.85 33.60 -30.13
N LEU A 382 38.90 34.33 -30.69
CA LEU A 382 39.02 35.77 -30.93
C LEU A 382 39.27 36.52 -29.62
N GLU A 383 38.47 36.25 -28.60
CA GLU A 383 38.58 36.89 -27.30
C GLU A 383 39.89 36.55 -26.55
N MET A 384 40.48 35.37 -26.86
CA MET A 384 41.79 34.97 -26.34
C MET A 384 42.98 35.48 -27.17
N GLY A 385 42.74 36.18 -28.30
CA GLY A 385 43.79 36.62 -29.21
C GLY A 385 44.46 35.48 -29.99
N ARG A 386 43.81 34.31 -30.09
CA ARG A 386 44.29 33.13 -30.80
C ARG A 386 43.85 33.15 -32.26
N SER A 387 44.41 34.15 -33.02
CA SER A 387 43.96 34.51 -34.36
C SER A 387 43.95 33.30 -35.35
N THR A 388 45.00 32.49 -35.35
CA THR A 388 45.09 31.31 -36.24
C THR A 388 43.98 30.30 -35.99
N GLN A 389 43.65 30.06 -34.72
CA GLN A 389 42.58 29.13 -34.36
C GLN A 389 41.22 29.72 -34.68
N ALA A 390 41.04 31.03 -34.44
CA ALA A 390 39.81 31.76 -34.77
C ALA A 390 39.55 31.75 -36.29
N ALA A 391 40.57 32.01 -37.09
CA ALA A 391 40.49 31.99 -38.55
C ALA A 391 40.02 30.60 -39.06
N GLY A 392 40.63 29.50 -38.53
CA GLY A 392 40.20 28.16 -38.88
C GLY A 392 38.75 27.84 -38.54
N GLU A 393 38.22 28.36 -37.43
CA GLU A 393 36.77 28.17 -37.11
C GLU A 393 35.86 29.05 -38.02
N LEU A 394 36.26 30.27 -38.34
CA LEU A 394 35.53 31.13 -39.26
C LEU A 394 35.50 30.57 -40.69
N GLU A 395 36.60 29.96 -41.17
CA GLU A 395 36.62 29.25 -42.42
C GLU A 395 35.67 28.04 -42.46
N ARG A 396 35.60 27.32 -41.34
CA ARG A 396 34.61 26.21 -41.18
C ARG A 396 33.16 26.73 -41.28
N ILE A 397 32.85 27.89 -40.65
CA ILE A 397 31.52 28.50 -40.80
C ILE A 397 31.27 28.88 -42.27
N ALA A 398 32.22 29.49 -42.92
CA ALA A 398 32.10 29.91 -44.30
C ALA A 398 31.93 28.76 -45.29
N ALA A 399 32.51 27.62 -45.01
CA ALA A 399 32.38 26.40 -45.82
C ALA A 399 31.00 25.71 -45.71
N ARG A 400 30.15 26.11 -44.76
CA ARG A 400 28.83 25.51 -44.57
C ARG A 400 27.83 26.04 -45.58
N THR A 401 27.27 25.15 -46.38
CA THR A 401 26.29 25.47 -47.41
C THR A 401 24.91 25.81 -46.83
N GLU A 402 24.65 25.38 -45.62
CA GLU A 402 23.38 25.64 -44.90
C GLU A 402 23.33 27.05 -44.30
N GLU A 403 24.47 27.73 -44.15
CA GLU A 403 24.53 29.09 -43.64
C GLU A 403 24.16 30.09 -44.80
N SER A 404 23.59 31.22 -44.42
CA SER A 404 23.25 32.26 -45.38
C SER A 404 24.51 32.80 -46.07
N ALA A 405 24.37 33.30 -47.30
CA ALA A 405 25.46 33.87 -48.06
C ALA A 405 26.15 35.06 -47.33
N ASP A 406 25.36 35.84 -46.56
CA ASP A 406 25.88 36.94 -45.78
C ASP A 406 26.71 36.47 -44.59
N VAL A 407 26.26 35.43 -43.85
CA VAL A 407 27.02 34.84 -42.74
C VAL A 407 28.34 34.24 -43.26
N ARG A 408 28.30 33.52 -44.36
CA ARG A 408 29.51 32.93 -44.93
C ARG A 408 30.52 34.02 -45.41
N ARG A 409 30.06 35.09 -46.02
CA ARG A 409 30.91 36.21 -46.47
C ARG A 409 31.52 36.94 -45.28
N GLU A 410 30.74 37.23 -44.25
CA GLU A 410 31.22 37.86 -43.03
C GLU A 410 32.29 36.99 -42.32
N ALA A 411 32.04 35.66 -42.21
CA ALA A 411 33.01 34.74 -41.66
C ALA A 411 34.35 34.72 -42.43
N LEU A 412 34.31 34.76 -43.76
CA LEU A 412 35.52 34.84 -44.59
C LEU A 412 36.27 36.16 -44.38
N TRP A 413 35.53 37.27 -44.28
CA TRP A 413 36.10 38.58 -44.06
C TRP A 413 36.81 38.67 -42.71
N GLN A 414 36.19 38.16 -41.64
CA GLN A 414 36.78 38.10 -40.31
C GLN A 414 37.95 37.11 -40.21
N ALA A 415 37.98 36.05 -41.01
CA ALA A 415 39.08 35.09 -41.04
C ALA A 415 40.35 35.65 -41.72
N ALA A 416 40.19 36.68 -42.60
CA ALA A 416 41.29 37.32 -43.36
C ALA A 416 41.94 38.51 -42.64
N GLY A 417 41.29 39.05 -41.61
CA GLY A 417 41.77 40.20 -40.81
C GLY A 417 42.42 39.79 -39.54
#